data_5a724e64e41e368eebefa957f5b33780
#
_entry.id   5a724e64e41e368eebefa957f5b33780
#
_cell.length_a   1.000
_cell.length_b   1.000
_cell.length_c   1.000
_cell.angle_alpha   90.00
_cell.angle_beta   90.00
_cell.angle_gamma   90.00
#
_symmetry.space_group_name_H-M   'P 1'
#
loop_
_entity.id
_entity.type
_entity.pdbx_description
1 polymer ?
#
loop_
_entity_poly.entity_id
_entity_poly.type
_entity_poly.pdbx_seq_one_letter_code
_entity_poly.pdbx_strand_id
1 'polypeptide(L)'
;DKLIIFISDEDEQSILSADVFHYWLKDEFRDVQHDIVAIVNTGTGDCESGWNAYVGEKYIDLSAYYGKTATDICSDWELALADSTFLVGPVDYINLSQIPVEDTIAVYVDKVVNDEWYYLSTTNTVYLDFVPTEGSLIEVGYVADTN
;
A
#
# COMPACT_ATOMS: atom_id res chain seq x y z
N ASP A 1 5.65 -3.38 4.09
CA ASP A 1 4.52 -2.64 3.50
C ASP A 1 3.82 -1.81 4.57
N LYS A 2 3.33 -0.64 4.20
CA LYS A 2 2.58 0.25 5.10
C LYS A 2 1.28 0.68 4.45
N LEU A 3 0.19 0.63 5.20
CA LEU A 3 -1.07 1.27 4.85
C LEU A 3 -1.24 2.49 5.75
N ILE A 4 -1.43 3.66 5.14
CA ILE A 4 -1.69 4.91 5.84
C ILE A 4 -3.17 5.23 5.65
N ILE A 5 -3.91 5.34 6.74
CA ILE A 5 -5.34 5.63 6.71
C ILE A 5 -5.57 7.03 7.25
N PHE A 6 -6.16 7.89 6.44
CA PHE A 6 -6.62 9.21 6.85
C PHE A 6 -8.12 9.14 7.11
N ILE A 7 -8.54 9.55 8.32
CA ILE A 7 -9.95 9.65 8.68
C ILE A 7 -10.17 11.08 9.19
N SER A 8 -10.97 11.85 8.48
CA SER A 8 -11.25 13.24 8.85
C SER A 8 -12.60 13.71 8.32
N ASP A 9 -13.30 14.49 9.13
CA ASP A 9 -14.53 15.19 8.75
C ASP A 9 -14.26 16.63 8.24
N GLU A 10 -12.98 17.03 8.22
CA GLU A 10 -12.52 18.33 7.71
C GLU A 10 -11.35 18.16 6.74
N ASP A 11 -11.10 19.20 5.94
CA ASP A 11 -9.91 19.24 5.09
C ASP A 11 -8.64 19.47 5.93
N GLU A 12 -7.52 19.08 5.37
CA GLU A 12 -6.21 19.28 5.97
C GLU A 12 -5.87 20.77 6.03
N GLN A 13 -5.50 21.27 7.23
CA GLN A 13 -5.35 22.70 7.50
C GLN A 13 -3.94 23.25 7.22
N SER A 14 -2.98 22.43 6.83
CA SER A 14 -1.63 22.92 6.49
C SER A 14 -1.62 23.75 5.21
N ILE A 15 -0.55 24.49 5.02
CA ILE A 15 -0.29 25.23 3.78
C ILE A 15 0.22 24.33 2.64
N LEU A 16 0.51 23.06 2.93
CA LEU A 16 1.01 22.13 1.94
C LEU A 16 -0.12 21.65 1.03
N SER A 17 0.19 21.52 -0.25
CA SER A 17 -0.68 20.88 -1.22
C SER A 17 -0.51 19.34 -1.20
N ALA A 18 -1.50 18.62 -1.73
CA ALA A 18 -1.49 17.15 -1.76
C ALA A 18 -0.29 16.59 -2.54
N ASP A 19 0.15 17.25 -3.61
CA ASP A 19 1.33 16.85 -4.40
C ASP A 19 2.62 16.96 -3.59
N VAL A 20 2.83 18.05 -2.85
CA VAL A 20 4.01 18.22 -1.98
C VAL A 20 4.05 17.13 -0.91
N PHE A 21 2.91 16.83 -0.30
CA PHE A 21 2.82 15.78 0.70
C PHE A 21 3.03 14.37 0.10
N HIS A 22 2.50 14.12 -1.12
CA HIS A 22 2.75 12.88 -1.84
C HIS A 22 4.24 12.66 -2.12
N TYR A 23 4.97 13.69 -2.60
CA TYR A 23 6.41 13.59 -2.83
C TYR A 23 7.18 13.37 -1.52
N TRP A 24 6.76 14.00 -0.43
CA TRP A 24 7.35 13.77 0.87
C TRP A 24 7.14 12.33 1.35
N LEU A 25 5.94 11.77 1.20
CA LEU A 25 5.66 10.37 1.52
C LEU A 25 6.54 9.42 0.71
N LYS A 26 6.70 9.68 -0.59
CA LYS A 26 7.58 8.88 -1.45
C LYS A 26 9.04 8.94 -1.04
N ASP A 27 9.53 10.08 -0.58
CA ASP A 27 10.90 10.21 -0.11
C ASP A 27 11.09 9.55 1.26
N GLU A 28 10.14 9.74 2.18
CA GLU A 28 10.17 9.16 3.53
C GLU A 28 10.08 7.63 3.50
N PHE A 29 9.25 7.10 2.62
CA PHE A 29 9.01 5.65 2.47
C PHE A 29 9.63 5.07 1.19
N ARG A 30 10.74 5.65 0.69
CA ARG A 30 11.36 5.24 -0.58
C ARG A 30 11.73 3.76 -0.66
N ASP A 31 12.07 3.15 0.49
CA ASP A 31 12.50 1.76 0.62
C ASP A 31 11.37 0.85 1.16
N VAL A 32 10.14 1.37 1.24
CA VAL A 32 9.00 0.66 1.79
C VAL A 32 7.80 0.87 0.87
N GLN A 33 7.22 -0.22 0.38
CA GLN A 33 5.94 -0.11 -0.31
C GLN A 33 4.91 0.46 0.66
N HIS A 34 4.21 1.47 0.22
CA HIS A 34 3.15 2.09 1.00
C HIS A 34 1.96 2.45 0.12
N ASP A 35 0.80 2.39 0.72
CA ASP A 35 -0.47 2.75 0.10
C ASP A 35 -1.26 3.64 1.06
N ILE A 36 -2.26 4.35 0.54
CA ILE A 36 -3.11 5.21 1.33
C ILE A 36 -4.59 4.88 1.14
N VAL A 37 -5.36 5.14 2.18
CA VAL A 37 -6.82 5.17 2.17
C VAL A 37 -7.28 6.46 2.82
N ALA A 38 -8.18 7.19 2.18
CA ALA A 38 -8.82 8.36 2.76
C ALA A 38 -10.32 8.10 2.98
N ILE A 39 -10.76 8.30 4.22
CA ILE A 39 -12.16 8.25 4.65
C ILE A 39 -12.49 9.66 5.12
N VAL A 40 -13.12 10.45 4.26
CA VAL A 40 -13.28 11.89 4.46
C VAL A 40 -14.64 12.35 3.94
N ASN A 41 -15.05 13.56 4.29
CA ASN A 41 -16.18 14.18 3.63
C ASN A 41 -15.84 14.42 2.15
N THR A 42 -16.51 13.71 1.26
CA THR A 42 -16.30 13.84 -0.20
C THR A 42 -17.17 14.93 -0.84
N GLY A 43 -18.05 15.56 -0.05
CA GLY A 43 -19.03 16.53 -0.56
C GLY A 43 -20.17 15.90 -1.37
N THR A 44 -20.25 14.56 -1.36
CA THR A 44 -21.26 13.77 -2.06
C THR A 44 -21.89 12.75 -1.12
N GLY A 45 -22.98 12.12 -1.51
CA GLY A 45 -23.59 11.05 -0.74
C GLY A 45 -24.26 11.53 0.56
N ASP A 46 -24.10 10.75 1.62
CA ASP A 46 -24.82 10.94 2.90
C ASP A 46 -24.34 12.17 3.68
N CYS A 47 -23.15 12.70 3.39
CA CYS A 47 -22.63 13.93 3.99
C CYS A 47 -23.34 15.21 3.48
N GLU A 48 -24.09 15.13 2.38
CA GLU A 48 -24.71 16.29 1.72
C GLU A 48 -25.85 16.90 2.56
N SER A 49 -26.46 16.15 3.47
CA SER A 49 -27.67 16.54 4.19
C SER A 49 -27.42 17.13 5.59
N GLY A 50 -26.61 18.17 5.69
CA GLY A 50 -26.64 19.05 6.88
C GLY A 50 -25.49 18.96 7.87
N TRP A 51 -24.41 18.29 7.53
CA TRP A 51 -23.15 18.42 8.26
C TRP A 51 -22.42 19.70 7.84
N ASN A 52 -21.98 20.49 8.80
CA ASN A 52 -21.12 21.65 8.55
C ASN A 52 -19.65 21.26 8.32
N ALA A 53 -19.42 20.04 7.87
CA ALA A 53 -18.08 19.51 7.62
C ALA A 53 -17.57 20.03 6.26
N TYR A 54 -16.31 20.40 6.21
CA TYR A 54 -15.67 20.81 4.96
C TYR A 54 -15.27 19.58 4.14
N VAL A 55 -15.37 19.69 2.83
CA VAL A 55 -14.88 18.65 1.91
C VAL A 55 -13.38 18.47 2.10
N GLY A 56 -12.94 17.24 2.26
CA GLY A 56 -11.53 16.87 2.43
C GLY A 56 -10.77 16.86 1.11
N GLU A 57 -10.70 18.01 0.42
CA GLU A 57 -10.17 18.12 -0.94
C GLU A 57 -8.73 17.60 -1.05
N LYS A 58 -7.87 17.95 -0.10
CA LYS A 58 -6.46 17.51 -0.11
C LYS A 58 -6.30 16.01 0.06
N TYR A 59 -7.16 15.37 0.85
CA TYR A 59 -7.15 13.92 1.02
C TYR A 59 -7.69 13.19 -0.23
N ILE A 60 -8.70 13.78 -0.89
CA ILE A 60 -9.23 13.28 -2.16
C ILE A 60 -8.15 13.35 -3.23
N ASP A 61 -7.49 14.50 -3.35
CA ASP A 61 -6.38 14.69 -4.29
C ASP A 61 -5.21 13.74 -3.99
N LEU A 62 -4.86 13.57 -2.71
CA LEU A 62 -3.81 12.65 -2.29
C LEU A 62 -4.16 11.20 -2.69
N SER A 63 -5.42 10.78 -2.50
CA SER A 63 -5.88 9.45 -2.92
C SER A 63 -5.71 9.22 -4.42
N ALA A 64 -5.99 10.25 -5.23
CA ALA A 64 -5.84 10.16 -6.68
C ALA A 64 -4.40 9.90 -7.13
N TYR A 65 -3.38 10.40 -6.42
CA TYR A 65 -1.96 10.10 -6.70
C TYR A 65 -1.62 8.61 -6.51
N TYR A 66 -2.39 7.88 -5.71
CA TYR A 66 -2.27 6.43 -5.50
C TYR A 66 -3.26 5.62 -6.34
N GLY A 67 -3.96 6.26 -7.30
CA GLY A 67 -4.96 5.62 -8.13
C GLY A 67 -6.21 5.16 -7.37
N LYS A 68 -6.47 5.76 -6.20
CA LYS A 68 -7.57 5.42 -5.30
C LYS A 68 -8.65 6.51 -5.32
N THR A 69 -9.85 6.11 -4.92
CA THR A 69 -10.97 7.04 -4.65
C THR A 69 -11.15 7.15 -3.14
N ALA A 70 -11.28 8.36 -2.63
CA ALA A 70 -11.61 8.56 -1.22
C ALA A 70 -13.02 8.02 -0.91
N THR A 71 -13.19 7.44 0.26
CA THR A 71 -14.48 6.95 0.76
C THR A 71 -15.18 8.05 1.56
N ASP A 72 -16.48 8.20 1.34
CA ASP A 72 -17.27 9.17 2.10
C ASP A 72 -17.40 8.74 3.56
N ILE A 73 -17.01 9.61 4.50
CA ILE A 73 -17.05 9.33 5.95
C ILE A 73 -18.48 9.16 6.46
N CYS A 74 -19.48 9.70 5.76
CA CYS A 74 -20.90 9.55 6.13
C CYS A 74 -21.53 8.29 5.53
N SER A 75 -20.80 7.55 4.70
CA SER A 75 -21.24 6.26 4.17
C SER A 75 -20.92 5.11 5.15
N ASP A 76 -21.33 3.91 4.81
CA ASP A 76 -20.95 2.69 5.55
C ASP A 76 -19.50 2.29 5.20
N TRP A 77 -18.53 3.13 5.62
CA TRP A 77 -17.12 2.96 5.34
C TRP A 77 -16.49 1.76 6.05
N GLU A 78 -17.14 1.24 7.13
CA GLU A 78 -16.67 0.02 7.81
C GLU A 78 -16.74 -1.18 6.86
N LEU A 79 -17.79 -1.26 6.03
CA LEU A 79 -17.90 -2.29 4.99
C LEU A 79 -16.83 -2.08 3.90
N ALA A 80 -16.55 -0.83 3.53
CA ALA A 80 -15.50 -0.52 2.56
C ALA A 80 -14.11 -0.92 3.07
N LEU A 81 -13.81 -0.71 4.35
CA LEU A 81 -12.55 -1.18 4.96
C LEU A 81 -12.47 -2.70 5.10
N ALA A 82 -13.61 -3.36 5.27
CA ALA A 82 -13.68 -4.82 5.33
C ALA A 82 -13.52 -5.47 3.95
N ASP A 83 -13.72 -4.71 2.87
CA ASP A 83 -13.44 -5.18 1.52
C ASP A 83 -11.92 -5.25 1.30
N SER A 84 -11.43 -6.44 0.94
CA SER A 84 -10.00 -6.71 0.69
C SER A 84 -9.34 -5.79 -0.34
N THR A 85 -10.12 -5.04 -1.12
CA THR A 85 -9.59 -4.04 -2.06
C THR A 85 -8.85 -2.87 -1.39
N PHE A 86 -9.08 -2.63 -0.10
CA PHE A 86 -8.31 -1.66 0.69
C PHE A 86 -7.02 -2.25 1.26
N LEU A 87 -6.93 -3.56 1.33
CA LEU A 87 -5.69 -4.20 1.72
C LEU A 87 -4.69 -4.06 0.57
N VAL A 88 -3.46 -3.76 0.92
CA VAL A 88 -2.32 -3.76 0.00
C VAL A 88 -2.50 -4.90 -0.98
N GLY A 89 -2.46 -4.61 -2.27
CA GLY A 89 -2.59 -5.66 -3.30
C GLY A 89 -1.62 -6.80 -3.01
N PRO A 90 -1.85 -7.98 -3.55
CA PRO A 90 -1.02 -9.14 -3.25
C PRO A 90 0.45 -8.76 -3.46
N VAL A 91 1.28 -9.01 -2.45
CA VAL A 91 2.70 -8.72 -2.50
C VAL A 91 3.30 -9.65 -3.54
N ASP A 92 3.68 -9.10 -4.70
CA ASP A 92 4.32 -9.82 -5.79
C ASP A 92 5.85 -9.71 -5.74
N TYR A 93 6.39 -9.11 -4.66
CA TYR A 93 7.83 -9.02 -4.45
C TYR A 93 8.22 -9.09 -2.95
N ILE A 94 9.44 -9.54 -2.68
CA ILE A 94 10.02 -9.64 -1.34
C ILE A 94 11.41 -9.00 -1.36
N ASN A 95 11.61 -7.95 -0.56
CA ASN A 95 12.92 -7.36 -0.34
C ASN A 95 13.72 -8.24 0.61
N LEU A 96 14.92 -8.64 0.21
CA LEU A 96 15.79 -9.45 1.04
C LEU A 96 16.56 -8.57 2.04
N SER A 97 16.73 -9.08 3.26
CA SER A 97 17.42 -8.35 4.34
C SER A 97 18.95 -8.33 4.16
N GLN A 98 19.49 -9.24 3.37
CA GLN A 98 20.92 -9.37 3.06
C GLN A 98 21.09 -9.72 1.58
N ILE A 99 22.26 -9.41 1.02
CA ILE A 99 22.59 -9.84 -0.35
C ILE A 99 22.72 -11.37 -0.35
N PRO A 100 22.01 -12.08 -1.22
CA PRO A 100 22.07 -13.54 -1.29
C PRO A 100 23.22 -14.02 -2.19
N VAL A 101 23.67 -15.23 -1.95
CA VAL A 101 24.29 -16.03 -3.00
C VAL A 101 23.17 -16.52 -3.93
N GLU A 102 23.07 -15.94 -5.13
CA GLU A 102 21.87 -16.05 -6.01
C GLU A 102 21.42 -17.51 -6.24
N ASP A 103 22.34 -18.42 -6.49
CA ASP A 103 22.02 -19.84 -6.74
C ASP A 103 21.42 -20.57 -5.52
N THR A 104 21.37 -19.91 -4.37
CA THR A 104 20.83 -20.50 -3.14
C THR A 104 19.42 -20.01 -2.80
N ILE A 105 18.87 -19.07 -3.59
CA ILE A 105 17.53 -18.55 -3.34
C ILE A 105 16.50 -19.64 -3.63
N ALA A 106 15.60 -19.86 -2.69
CA ALA A 106 14.46 -20.75 -2.84
C ALA A 106 13.20 -20.05 -2.31
N VAL A 107 12.14 -20.09 -3.08
CA VAL A 107 10.83 -19.52 -2.72
C VAL A 107 9.85 -20.64 -2.42
N TYR A 108 9.10 -20.47 -1.35
CA TYR A 108 8.05 -21.40 -0.93
C TYR A 108 6.73 -20.64 -0.82
N VAL A 109 5.67 -21.26 -1.30
CA VAL A 109 4.29 -20.83 -1.11
C VAL A 109 3.56 -21.91 -0.33
N ASP A 110 3.06 -21.57 0.85
CA ASP A 110 2.43 -22.53 1.77
C ASP A 110 3.30 -23.79 2.01
N LYS A 111 4.61 -23.58 2.15
CA LYS A 111 5.65 -24.63 2.35
C LYS A 111 5.92 -25.52 1.12
N VAL A 112 5.36 -25.18 -0.03
CA VAL A 112 5.65 -25.86 -1.30
C VAL A 112 6.63 -25.02 -2.11
N VAL A 113 7.67 -25.62 -2.66
CA VAL A 113 8.64 -24.93 -3.53
C VAL A 113 7.91 -24.38 -4.73
N ASN A 114 8.19 -23.13 -5.05
CA ASN A 114 7.68 -22.44 -6.22
C ASN A 114 8.85 -21.93 -7.07
N ASP A 115 8.81 -22.15 -8.38
CA ASP A 115 9.85 -21.76 -9.33
C ASP A 115 9.42 -20.55 -10.21
N GLU A 116 8.22 -20.01 -10.02
CA GLU A 116 7.69 -18.85 -10.76
C GLU A 116 8.11 -17.54 -10.10
N TRP A 117 9.40 -17.24 -10.14
CA TRP A 117 9.99 -16.03 -9.57
C TRP A 117 11.32 -15.67 -10.24
N TYR A 118 11.78 -14.44 -10.05
CA TYR A 118 13.12 -14.01 -10.40
C TYR A 118 13.72 -13.09 -9.34
N TYR A 119 15.04 -13.03 -9.26
CA TYR A 119 15.77 -12.14 -8.39
C TYR A 119 16.33 -10.96 -9.17
N LEU A 120 16.18 -9.75 -8.64
CA LEU A 120 16.75 -8.53 -9.17
C LEU A 120 17.82 -8.00 -8.21
N SER A 121 19.11 -8.20 -8.56
CA SER A 121 20.25 -7.87 -7.71
C SER A 121 20.39 -6.36 -7.45
N THR A 122 19.96 -5.50 -8.41
CA THR A 122 20.03 -4.04 -8.27
C THR A 122 19.17 -3.49 -7.14
N THR A 123 18.10 -4.15 -6.80
CA THR A 123 17.19 -3.77 -5.70
C THR A 123 17.20 -4.77 -4.55
N ASN A 124 17.97 -5.85 -4.65
CA ASN A 124 18.01 -6.96 -3.69
C ASN A 124 16.62 -7.54 -3.41
N THR A 125 15.85 -7.79 -4.48
CA THR A 125 14.43 -8.14 -4.39
C THR A 125 14.13 -9.40 -5.19
N VAL A 126 13.34 -10.30 -4.61
CA VAL A 126 12.70 -11.41 -5.30
C VAL A 126 11.32 -10.97 -5.77
N TYR A 127 11.03 -11.12 -7.05
CA TYR A 127 9.72 -10.87 -7.66
C TYR A 127 9.03 -12.19 -7.96
N LEU A 128 7.74 -12.27 -7.71
CA LEU A 128 6.90 -13.42 -8.04
C LEU A 128 6.26 -13.19 -9.42
N ASP A 129 6.34 -14.19 -10.30
CA ASP A 129 5.69 -14.15 -11.62
C ASP A 129 4.20 -14.55 -11.54
N PHE A 130 3.64 -14.59 -10.36
CA PHE A 130 2.23 -14.91 -10.09
C PHE A 130 1.69 -14.04 -8.96
N VAL A 131 0.36 -13.97 -8.85
CA VAL A 131 -0.33 -13.32 -7.74
C VAL A 131 -0.65 -14.38 -6.69
N PRO A 132 -0.04 -14.32 -5.48
CA PRO A 132 -0.36 -15.26 -4.41
C PRO A 132 -1.84 -15.17 -4.01
N THR A 133 -2.41 -16.31 -3.62
CA THR A 133 -3.77 -16.34 -3.07
C THR A 133 -3.79 -15.61 -1.73
N GLU A 134 -4.86 -14.90 -1.45
CA GLU A 134 -5.04 -14.23 -0.16
C GLU A 134 -4.83 -15.20 1.00
N GLY A 135 -4.00 -14.80 1.98
CA GLY A 135 -3.64 -15.62 3.14
C GLY A 135 -2.53 -16.64 2.91
N SER A 136 -1.99 -16.78 1.70
CA SER A 136 -0.82 -17.64 1.45
C SER A 136 0.42 -17.15 2.20
N LEU A 137 1.16 -18.07 2.79
CA LEU A 137 2.46 -17.81 3.40
C LEU A 137 3.56 -17.90 2.34
N ILE A 138 4.26 -16.79 2.11
CA ILE A 138 5.43 -16.75 1.24
C ILE A 138 6.70 -16.74 2.10
N GLU A 139 7.59 -17.68 1.84
CA GLU A 139 8.87 -17.80 2.53
C GLU A 139 10.00 -17.79 1.49
N VAL A 140 11.05 -17.00 1.74
CA VAL A 140 12.26 -16.98 0.91
C VAL A 140 13.44 -17.39 1.76
N GLY A 141 14.06 -18.50 1.38
CA GLY A 141 15.28 -19.01 1.98
C GLY A 141 16.49 -18.71 1.09
N TYR A 142 17.62 -18.31 1.67
CA TYR A 142 18.87 -18.09 0.94
C TYR A 142 20.08 -18.11 1.86
N VAL A 143 21.27 -18.30 1.29
CA VAL A 143 22.54 -18.11 1.98
C VAL A 143 22.99 -16.67 1.74
N ALA A 144 23.26 -15.91 2.82
CA ALA A 144 23.76 -14.56 2.70
C ALA A 144 25.20 -14.56 2.14
N ASP A 145 25.48 -13.66 1.18
CA ASP A 145 26.84 -13.36 0.77
C ASP A 145 27.53 -12.56 1.86
N THR A 146 28.65 -13.04 2.35
CA THR A 146 29.45 -12.43 3.42
C THR A 146 30.71 -11.72 2.93
N ASN A 147 30.85 -11.53 1.60
CA ASN A 147 32.02 -10.86 1.02
C ASN A 147 31.89 -9.35 0.98
#